data_44b14570c3d87b4b7bf2268c84beed83
#
_entry.id   44b14570c3d87b4b7bf2268c84beed83
#
_cell.length_a   1.000
_cell.length_b   1.000
_cell.length_c   1.000
_cell.angle_alpha   90.00
_cell.angle_beta   90.00
_cell.angle_gamma   90.00
#
_symmetry.space_group_name_H-M   'P 1'
#
loop_
_entity.id
_entity.type
_entity.pdbx_description
1 polymer ?
#
loop_
_entity_poly.entity_id
_entity_poly.type
_entity_poly.pdbx_seq_one_letter_code
_entity_poly.pdbx_strand_id
1 'polypeptide(L)'
;AEEKATAEAQAQLKDEKRRGDALVASTAKFDEKIDSINAGLKGVGQDLKVVGQGLAGVGDKITNVTNDVNSVKQDVSRVGQEIEGVGSKVENIKKEVEVSVAQQKENFKKLTDVQTKSLNEIFTRYDENKIKLELTFTHKGGFMGALKKETFQMDTIIMVDGSFAYSLVHGQNTPFRLQPFARKLTEVTGQIVSPRLKVSIPVKEVAFMDDPRILIVPLYINPAELEKTSEIEVFNAPENPYLFSEAVVVNSKTGRFGQTDFIRDERDSRYIKVSHTNFSFITGKFDPGKGDLVFSQKGELLGIMVNNDYAFHVKNLGSRIHNGSRTVLGESFDSVKTNPLMASLSKELFGLSKKFR
;
A
#
# COMPACT_ATOMS: atom_id res chain seq x y z
N ALA A 1 12.17 -34.38 4.33
CA ALA A 1 10.71 -34.20 4.24
C ALA A 1 10.16 -33.64 5.55
N GLU A 2 10.58 -34.19 6.70
CA GLU A 2 10.11 -33.78 8.04
C GLU A 2 10.48 -32.33 8.42
N GLU A 3 11.70 -31.88 8.10
CA GLU A 3 12.12 -30.49 8.38
C GLU A 3 11.29 -29.45 7.61
N LYS A 4 10.86 -29.80 6.39
CA LYS A 4 10.02 -28.91 5.57
C LYS A 4 8.59 -28.82 6.12
N ALA A 5 8.05 -29.95 6.56
CA ALA A 5 6.72 -30.01 7.18
C ALA A 5 6.69 -29.24 8.53
N THR A 6 7.77 -29.33 9.30
CA THR A 6 7.90 -28.60 10.57
C THR A 6 8.02 -27.09 10.36
N ALA A 7 8.75 -26.66 9.33
CA ALA A 7 8.87 -25.25 8.97
C ALA A 7 7.54 -24.68 8.45
N GLU A 8 6.80 -25.43 7.65
CA GLU A 8 5.46 -25.06 7.16
C GLU A 8 4.43 -24.96 8.31
N ALA A 9 4.46 -25.92 9.24
CA ALA A 9 3.61 -25.90 10.42
C ALA A 9 3.93 -24.72 11.35
N GLN A 10 5.21 -24.40 11.53
CA GLN A 10 5.63 -23.23 12.32
C GLN A 10 5.25 -21.90 11.63
N ALA A 11 5.29 -21.84 10.31
CA ALA A 11 4.85 -20.67 9.56
C ALA A 11 3.34 -20.47 9.67
N GLN A 12 2.55 -21.54 9.58
CA GLN A 12 1.09 -21.50 9.79
C GLN A 12 0.73 -21.06 11.21
N LEU A 13 1.39 -21.62 12.22
CA LEU A 13 1.16 -21.26 13.63
C LEU A 13 1.47 -19.78 13.88
N LYS A 14 2.54 -19.26 13.25
CA LYS A 14 2.93 -17.86 13.35
C LYS A 14 1.92 -16.94 12.64
N ASP A 15 1.36 -17.37 11.51
CA ASP A 15 0.32 -16.63 10.80
C ASP A 15 -1.01 -16.62 11.58
N GLU A 16 -1.41 -17.76 12.16
CA GLU A 16 -2.57 -17.84 13.06
C GLU A 16 -2.41 -16.97 14.30
N LYS A 17 -1.25 -16.99 14.95
CA LYS A 17 -0.96 -16.12 16.08
C LYS A 17 -1.07 -14.64 15.68
N ARG A 18 -0.52 -14.26 14.53
CA ARG A 18 -0.60 -12.90 14.01
C ARG A 18 -2.03 -12.45 13.70
N ARG A 19 -2.86 -13.36 13.13
CA ARG A 19 -4.31 -13.10 12.95
C ARG A 19 -5.02 -12.92 14.30
N GLY A 20 -4.67 -13.74 15.29
CA GLY A 20 -5.14 -13.61 16.65
C GLY A 20 -4.78 -12.25 17.25
N ASP A 21 -3.53 -11.84 17.12
CA ASP A 21 -3.05 -10.55 17.65
C ASP A 21 -3.72 -9.36 16.93
N ALA A 22 -3.92 -9.44 15.62
CA ALA A 22 -4.65 -8.42 14.85
C ALA A 22 -6.14 -8.34 15.25
N LEU A 23 -6.76 -9.49 15.53
CA LEU A 23 -8.13 -9.57 16.05
C LEU A 23 -8.24 -8.94 17.44
N VAL A 24 -7.31 -9.29 18.33
CA VAL A 24 -7.23 -8.72 19.70
C VAL A 24 -7.04 -7.20 19.63
N ALA A 25 -6.13 -6.71 18.79
CA ALA A 25 -5.90 -5.27 18.61
C ALA A 25 -7.13 -4.55 18.04
N SER A 26 -7.88 -5.20 17.16
CA SER A 26 -9.14 -4.64 16.65
C SER A 26 -10.22 -4.62 17.71
N THR A 27 -10.36 -5.72 18.48
CA THR A 27 -11.30 -5.80 19.60
C THR A 27 -11.01 -4.71 20.63
N ALA A 28 -9.75 -4.50 20.99
CA ALA A 28 -9.36 -3.42 21.90
C ALA A 28 -9.77 -2.03 21.36
N LYS A 29 -9.64 -1.78 20.06
CA LYS A 29 -10.13 -0.52 19.44
C LYS A 29 -11.65 -0.39 19.47
N PHE A 30 -12.38 -1.49 19.41
CA PHE A 30 -13.84 -1.46 19.58
C PHE A 30 -14.22 -1.21 21.02
N ASP A 31 -13.51 -1.84 21.97
CA ASP A 31 -13.73 -1.61 23.40
C ASP A 31 -13.48 -0.14 23.78
N GLU A 32 -12.38 0.48 23.28
CA GLU A 32 -12.17 1.92 23.45
C GLU A 32 -13.30 2.79 22.89
N LYS A 33 -13.87 2.41 21.74
CA LYS A 33 -15.03 3.13 21.17
C LYS A 33 -16.29 2.92 22.00
N ILE A 34 -16.51 1.71 22.49
CA ILE A 34 -17.63 1.39 23.40
C ILE A 34 -17.49 2.16 24.71
N ASP A 35 -16.27 2.23 25.27
CA ASP A 35 -15.99 3.00 26.47
C ASP A 35 -16.21 4.49 26.26
N SER A 36 -15.81 5.02 25.11
CA SER A 36 -16.05 6.43 24.73
C SER A 36 -17.56 6.73 24.62
N ILE A 37 -18.34 5.83 24.03
CA ILE A 37 -19.82 5.94 23.95
C ILE A 37 -20.43 5.86 25.35
N ASN A 38 -19.96 4.93 26.18
CA ASN A 38 -20.42 4.79 27.57
C ASN A 38 -20.07 6.02 28.41
N ALA A 39 -18.91 6.62 28.20
CA ALA A 39 -18.53 7.90 28.83
C ALA A 39 -19.46 9.05 28.39
N GLY A 40 -19.81 9.10 27.09
CA GLY A 40 -20.78 10.07 26.56
C GLY A 40 -22.18 9.90 27.17
N LEU A 41 -22.64 8.66 27.30
CA LEU A 41 -23.92 8.34 27.97
C LEU A 41 -23.91 8.70 29.47
N LYS A 42 -22.76 8.55 30.16
CA LYS A 42 -22.61 9.03 31.54
C LYS A 42 -22.67 10.55 31.63
N GLY A 43 -22.10 11.28 30.65
CA GLY A 43 -22.22 12.76 30.56
C GLY A 43 -23.66 13.20 30.40
N VAL A 44 -24.42 12.58 29.50
CA VAL A 44 -25.87 12.83 29.33
C VAL A 44 -26.63 12.47 30.62
N GLY A 45 -26.24 11.42 31.34
CA GLY A 45 -26.82 11.07 32.65
C GLY A 45 -26.53 12.11 33.72
N GLN A 46 -25.35 12.74 33.71
CA GLN A 46 -25.02 13.85 34.62
C GLN A 46 -25.79 15.12 34.28
N ASP A 47 -25.93 15.44 32.99
CA ASP A 47 -26.72 16.60 32.54
C ASP A 47 -28.21 16.42 32.88
N LEU A 48 -28.75 15.22 32.73
CA LEU A 48 -30.11 14.86 33.20
C LEU A 48 -30.26 15.02 34.71
N LYS A 49 -29.22 14.69 35.48
CA LYS A 49 -29.21 14.86 36.94
C LYS A 49 -29.18 16.36 37.33
N VAL A 50 -28.43 17.17 36.59
CA VAL A 50 -28.45 18.63 36.76
C VAL A 50 -29.79 19.25 36.38
N VAL A 51 -30.42 18.77 35.32
CA VAL A 51 -31.78 19.15 34.93
C VAL A 51 -32.79 18.72 36.00
N GLY A 52 -32.66 17.50 36.57
CA GLY A 52 -33.51 17.02 37.68
C GLY A 52 -33.35 17.84 38.96
N GLN A 53 -32.13 18.24 39.31
CA GLN A 53 -31.85 19.12 40.45
C GLN A 53 -32.36 20.55 40.21
N GLY A 54 -32.28 21.06 38.98
CA GLY A 54 -32.87 22.34 38.59
C GLY A 54 -34.41 22.34 38.76
N LEU A 55 -35.06 21.25 38.38
CA LEU A 55 -36.54 21.06 38.57
C LEU A 55 -36.93 20.98 40.04
N ALA A 56 -36.11 20.31 40.88
CA ALA A 56 -36.37 20.26 42.33
C ALA A 56 -36.27 21.67 42.95
N GLY A 57 -35.25 22.46 42.55
CA GLY A 57 -35.10 23.88 43.02
C GLY A 57 -36.20 24.83 42.52
N VAL A 58 -36.82 24.52 41.38
CA VAL A 58 -38.03 25.24 40.90
C VAL A 58 -39.26 24.83 41.75
N GLY A 59 -39.37 23.54 42.07
CA GLY A 59 -40.43 23.01 42.96
C GLY A 59 -40.44 23.70 44.32
N ASP A 60 -39.27 23.91 44.94
CA ASP A 60 -39.14 24.64 46.22
C ASP A 60 -39.55 26.10 46.14
N LYS A 61 -39.35 26.76 45.00
CA LYS A 61 -39.79 28.13 44.74
C LYS A 61 -41.30 28.22 44.48
N ILE A 62 -41.92 27.18 44.00
CA ILE A 62 -43.35 27.12 43.65
C ILE A 62 -44.23 27.02 44.88
N THR A 63 -43.74 26.47 45.98
CA THR A 63 -44.44 26.37 47.26
C THR A 63 -44.84 27.76 47.80
N ASN A 64 -44.27 28.81 47.27
CA ASN A 64 -44.52 30.18 47.73
C ASN A 64 -45.38 31.05 46.78
N VAL A 65 -45.88 30.49 45.70
CA VAL A 65 -46.69 31.28 44.76
C VAL A 65 -48.00 30.55 44.44
N THR A 66 -49.07 30.96 45.09
CA THR A 66 -50.40 30.29 45.07
C THR A 66 -51.12 30.35 43.70
N ASN A 67 -50.67 31.12 42.74
CA ASN A 67 -51.40 31.34 41.47
C ASN A 67 -50.76 30.73 40.20
N ASP A 68 -49.56 30.20 40.28
CA ASP A 68 -48.88 29.69 39.08
C ASP A 68 -48.79 28.14 38.96
N VAL A 69 -49.47 27.41 39.84
CA VAL A 69 -49.41 25.95 39.92
C VAL A 69 -49.87 25.28 38.61
N ASN A 70 -50.77 25.89 37.86
CA ASN A 70 -51.25 25.30 36.59
C ASN A 70 -50.27 25.46 35.44
N SER A 71 -49.51 26.56 35.41
CA SER A 71 -48.46 26.80 34.40
C SER A 71 -47.29 25.85 34.60
N VAL A 72 -46.88 25.64 35.86
CA VAL A 72 -45.79 24.71 36.21
C VAL A 72 -46.19 23.26 35.96
N LYS A 73 -47.46 22.90 36.17
CA LYS A 73 -47.94 21.53 35.85
C LYS A 73 -47.90 21.23 34.34
N GLN A 74 -48.13 22.26 33.49
CA GLN A 74 -47.99 22.15 32.06
C GLN A 74 -46.49 22.01 31.66
N ASP A 75 -45.62 22.79 32.33
CA ASP A 75 -44.18 22.72 32.06
C ASP A 75 -43.56 21.36 32.48
N VAL A 76 -43.96 20.80 33.60
CA VAL A 76 -43.57 19.46 34.06
C VAL A 76 -44.08 18.37 33.11
N SER A 77 -45.33 18.52 32.61
CA SER A 77 -45.86 17.57 31.60
C SER A 77 -45.09 17.64 30.28
N ARG A 78 -44.70 18.87 29.83
CA ARG A 78 -43.89 19.08 28.66
C ARG A 78 -42.49 18.48 28.82
N VAL A 79 -41.82 18.71 29.94
CA VAL A 79 -40.52 18.13 30.26
C VAL A 79 -40.60 16.61 30.34
N GLY A 80 -41.70 16.05 30.89
CA GLY A 80 -41.94 14.62 30.85
C GLY A 80 -42.00 14.03 29.43
N GLN A 81 -42.71 14.71 28.52
CA GLN A 81 -42.75 14.35 27.09
C GLN A 81 -41.40 14.50 26.40
N GLU A 82 -40.61 15.53 26.76
CA GLU A 82 -39.26 15.73 26.24
C GLU A 82 -38.30 14.63 26.72
N ILE A 83 -38.41 14.21 27.98
CA ILE A 83 -37.66 13.07 28.56
C ILE A 83 -38.01 11.73 27.88
N GLU A 84 -39.32 11.47 27.64
CA GLU A 84 -39.73 10.31 26.84
C GLU A 84 -39.22 10.35 25.41
N GLY A 85 -39.20 11.55 24.80
CA GLY A 85 -38.61 11.77 23.49
C GLY A 85 -37.10 11.53 23.47
N VAL A 86 -36.38 11.93 24.52
CA VAL A 86 -34.95 11.63 24.68
C VAL A 86 -34.72 10.14 24.93
N GLY A 87 -35.52 9.51 25.76
CA GLY A 87 -35.47 8.05 25.98
C GLY A 87 -35.65 7.25 24.68
N SER A 88 -36.62 7.66 23.85
CA SER A 88 -36.85 7.04 22.53
C SER A 88 -35.68 7.26 21.57
N LYS A 89 -35.07 8.45 21.62
CA LYS A 89 -33.84 8.75 20.79
C LYS A 89 -32.64 7.93 21.24
N VAL A 90 -32.44 7.77 22.55
CA VAL A 90 -31.36 6.94 23.11
C VAL A 90 -31.54 5.48 22.73
N GLU A 91 -32.77 4.98 22.75
CA GLU A 91 -33.07 3.60 22.36
C GLU A 91 -32.86 3.37 20.84
N ASN A 92 -33.19 4.35 20.01
CA ASN A 92 -32.92 4.29 18.58
C ASN A 92 -31.40 4.34 18.31
N ILE A 93 -30.66 5.23 18.97
CA ILE A 93 -29.19 5.31 18.87
C ILE A 93 -28.56 3.98 19.32
N LYS A 94 -29.05 3.38 20.40
CA LYS A 94 -28.59 2.06 20.86
C LYS A 94 -28.80 0.99 19.79
N LYS A 95 -29.96 0.94 19.16
CA LYS A 95 -30.25 0.00 18.06
C LYS A 95 -29.37 0.26 16.84
N GLU A 96 -29.17 1.53 16.47
CA GLU A 96 -28.27 1.89 15.36
C GLU A 96 -26.81 1.49 15.64
N VAL A 97 -26.35 1.69 16.88
CA VAL A 97 -25.01 1.27 17.32
C VAL A 97 -24.88 -0.26 17.30
N GLU A 98 -25.87 -0.99 17.80
CA GLU A 98 -25.89 -2.45 17.78
C GLU A 98 -25.87 -3.00 16.34
N VAL A 99 -26.64 -2.41 15.43
CA VAL A 99 -26.64 -2.77 14.01
C VAL A 99 -25.28 -2.43 13.36
N SER A 100 -24.74 -1.26 13.65
CA SER A 100 -23.43 -0.82 13.13
C SER A 100 -22.30 -1.74 13.63
N VAL A 101 -22.30 -2.10 14.90
CA VAL A 101 -21.33 -3.04 15.50
C VAL A 101 -21.48 -4.45 14.91
N ALA A 102 -22.70 -4.92 14.70
CA ALA A 102 -22.96 -6.20 14.07
C ALA A 102 -22.47 -6.22 12.62
N GLN A 103 -22.73 -5.15 11.87
CA GLN A 103 -22.29 -4.98 10.49
C GLN A 103 -20.77 -4.85 10.37
N GLN A 104 -20.14 -4.14 11.31
CA GLN A 104 -18.68 -4.06 11.39
C GLN A 104 -18.05 -5.42 11.76
N LYS A 105 -18.64 -6.18 12.69
CA LYS A 105 -18.22 -7.55 13.01
C LYS A 105 -18.35 -8.49 11.82
N GLU A 106 -19.43 -8.40 11.07
CA GLU A 106 -19.64 -9.20 9.86
C GLU A 106 -18.63 -8.83 8.76
N ASN A 107 -18.41 -7.52 8.54
CA ASN A 107 -17.39 -7.03 7.62
C ASN A 107 -15.99 -7.45 8.06
N PHE A 108 -15.68 -7.39 9.36
CA PHE A 108 -14.41 -7.84 9.91
C PHE A 108 -14.25 -9.37 9.76
N LYS A 109 -15.30 -10.14 9.98
CA LYS A 109 -15.30 -11.60 9.75
C LYS A 109 -15.07 -11.92 8.27
N LYS A 110 -15.72 -11.22 7.36
CA LYS A 110 -15.45 -11.33 5.90
C LYS A 110 -14.02 -10.95 5.54
N LEU A 111 -13.41 -10.01 6.25
CA LEU A 111 -12.01 -9.58 6.05
C LEU A 111 -11.00 -10.60 6.63
N THR A 112 -11.33 -11.25 7.75
CA THR A 112 -10.51 -12.32 8.34
C THR A 112 -10.63 -13.64 7.58
N ASP A 113 -11.75 -13.89 6.92
CA ASP A 113 -11.92 -15.03 6.00
C ASP A 113 -11.17 -14.83 4.66
N VAL A 114 -10.50 -13.68 4.46
CA VAL A 114 -9.60 -13.47 3.32
C VAL A 114 -8.33 -14.27 3.56
N GLN A 115 -8.18 -15.33 2.80
CA GLN A 115 -7.03 -16.22 2.84
C GLN A 115 -5.74 -15.44 2.54
N THR A 116 -4.91 -15.23 3.58
CA THR A 116 -3.57 -14.66 3.43
C THR A 116 -2.62 -15.76 2.99
N LYS A 117 -1.68 -15.42 2.12
CA LYS A 117 -0.58 -16.31 1.74
C LYS A 117 0.53 -16.23 2.78
N SER A 118 1.20 -17.33 3.02
CA SER A 118 2.41 -17.33 3.84
C SER A 118 3.54 -16.56 3.15
N LEU A 119 4.53 -16.12 3.92
CA LEU A 119 5.74 -15.47 3.39
C LEU A 119 6.43 -16.31 2.31
N ASN A 120 6.54 -17.62 2.56
CA ASN A 120 7.17 -18.52 1.64
C ASN A 120 6.37 -18.69 0.35
N GLU A 121 5.04 -18.75 0.41
CA GLU A 121 4.20 -18.81 -0.79
C GLU A 121 4.33 -17.55 -1.64
N ILE A 122 4.38 -16.36 -1.01
CA ILE A 122 4.57 -15.09 -1.74
C ILE A 122 5.95 -15.08 -2.41
N PHE A 123 7.00 -15.48 -1.68
CA PHE A 123 8.34 -15.52 -2.24
C PHE A 123 8.46 -16.58 -3.34
N THR A 124 7.92 -17.79 -3.15
CA THR A 124 7.94 -18.84 -4.16
C THR A 124 7.23 -18.39 -5.43
N ARG A 125 6.05 -17.77 -5.30
CA ARG A 125 5.33 -17.19 -6.42
C ARG A 125 6.18 -16.17 -7.17
N TYR A 126 6.84 -15.25 -6.43
CA TYR A 126 7.77 -14.30 -7.03
C TYR A 126 8.92 -15.00 -7.76
N ASP A 127 9.62 -15.90 -7.08
CA ASP A 127 10.83 -16.55 -7.60
C ASP A 127 10.57 -17.39 -8.85
N GLU A 128 9.43 -18.07 -8.88
CA GLU A 128 8.98 -18.86 -10.03
C GLU A 128 8.54 -18.03 -11.23
N ASN A 129 8.01 -16.82 -11.01
CA ASN A 129 7.41 -15.97 -12.05
C ASN A 129 8.21 -14.70 -12.34
N LYS A 130 9.37 -14.54 -11.71
CA LYS A 130 10.26 -13.42 -12.04
C LYS A 130 10.78 -13.55 -13.47
N ILE A 131 10.95 -12.41 -14.08
CA ILE A 131 11.55 -12.24 -15.39
C ILE A 131 12.83 -11.43 -15.26
N LYS A 132 13.71 -11.58 -16.22
CA LYS A 132 14.93 -10.77 -16.31
C LYS A 132 14.77 -9.72 -17.40
N LEU A 133 14.83 -8.47 -17.00
CA LEU A 133 14.93 -7.33 -17.91
C LEU A 133 16.42 -7.11 -18.23
N GLU A 134 16.75 -7.17 -19.50
CA GLU A 134 18.09 -6.89 -20.04
C GLU A 134 18.05 -5.60 -20.83
N LEU A 135 18.85 -4.61 -20.44
CA LEU A 135 19.01 -3.35 -21.15
C LEU A 135 20.47 -3.18 -21.54
N THR A 136 20.72 -3.15 -22.83
CA THR A 136 22.03 -2.90 -23.42
C THR A 136 22.11 -1.48 -23.93
N PHE A 137 23.13 -0.75 -23.59
CA PHE A 137 23.30 0.63 -24.00
C PHE A 137 24.73 0.93 -24.43
N THR A 138 24.83 1.92 -25.29
CA THR A 138 26.09 2.48 -25.74
C THR A 138 26.24 3.90 -25.21
N HIS A 139 27.39 4.24 -24.69
CA HIS A 139 27.69 5.57 -24.18
C HIS A 139 29.14 5.97 -24.56
N LYS A 140 29.36 7.26 -24.60
CA LYS A 140 30.73 7.78 -24.75
C LYS A 140 31.46 7.65 -23.42
N GLY A 141 32.56 6.92 -23.40
CA GLY A 141 33.37 6.69 -22.21
C GLY A 141 34.84 6.59 -22.55
N GLY A 142 35.72 6.86 -21.58
CA GLY A 142 37.14 6.70 -21.69
C GLY A 142 37.90 7.86 -22.36
N PHE A 143 39.21 7.71 -22.38
CA PHE A 143 40.15 8.61 -23.05
C PHE A 143 39.88 8.60 -24.57
N MET A 144 39.65 9.73 -25.20
CA MET A 144 39.27 9.93 -26.61
C MET A 144 37.79 9.68 -26.97
N GLY A 145 36.87 9.54 -26.03
CA GLY A 145 35.43 9.45 -26.35
C GLY A 145 35.00 8.14 -27.05
N ALA A 146 35.77 7.06 -26.88
CA ALA A 146 35.41 5.74 -27.41
C ALA A 146 34.01 5.30 -26.94
N LEU A 147 33.26 4.70 -27.87
CA LEU A 147 31.94 4.14 -27.52
C LEU A 147 32.15 2.86 -26.69
N LYS A 148 31.49 2.81 -25.56
CA LYS A 148 31.47 1.66 -24.67
C LYS A 148 30.06 1.09 -24.60
N LYS A 149 29.97 -0.21 -24.80
CA LYS A 149 28.69 -0.97 -24.68
C LYS A 149 28.65 -1.70 -23.36
N GLU A 150 27.56 -1.54 -22.63
CA GLU A 150 27.32 -2.19 -21.34
C GLU A 150 25.92 -2.79 -21.33
N THR A 151 25.74 -3.91 -20.62
CA THR A 151 24.44 -4.55 -20.42
C THR A 151 24.12 -4.58 -18.94
N PHE A 152 22.93 -4.14 -18.60
CA PHE A 152 22.32 -4.28 -17.28
C PHE A 152 21.29 -5.40 -17.32
N GLN A 153 21.31 -6.20 -16.29
CA GLN A 153 20.30 -7.26 -16.06
C GLN A 153 19.67 -7.07 -14.67
N MET A 154 18.38 -7.16 -14.60
CA MET A 154 17.64 -7.04 -13.34
C MET A 154 16.42 -7.94 -13.33
N ASP A 155 16.20 -8.58 -12.20
CA ASP A 155 15.01 -9.38 -11.99
C ASP A 155 13.83 -8.46 -11.61
N THR A 156 12.69 -8.72 -12.23
CA THR A 156 11.42 -8.03 -12.00
C THR A 156 10.27 -9.00 -12.27
N ILE A 157 9.04 -8.50 -12.28
CA ILE A 157 7.82 -9.28 -12.53
C ILE A 157 6.99 -8.62 -13.63
N ILE A 158 6.09 -9.39 -14.23
CA ILE A 158 5.07 -8.86 -15.15
C ILE A 158 3.84 -8.51 -14.34
N MET A 159 3.41 -7.26 -14.46
CA MET A 159 2.19 -6.74 -13.90
C MET A 159 1.12 -6.54 -14.96
N VAL A 160 -0.13 -6.64 -14.53
CA VAL A 160 -1.29 -6.37 -15.38
C VAL A 160 -2.16 -5.29 -14.73
N ASP A 161 -2.61 -4.34 -15.56
CA ASP A 161 -3.61 -3.33 -15.22
C ASP A 161 -4.61 -3.26 -16.39
N GLY A 162 -5.77 -3.87 -16.20
CA GLY A 162 -6.76 -4.05 -17.24
C GLY A 162 -6.22 -4.87 -18.42
N SER A 163 -6.12 -4.26 -19.59
CA SER A 163 -5.59 -4.88 -20.81
C SER A 163 -4.09 -4.68 -21.04
N PHE A 164 -3.38 -4.03 -20.13
CA PHE A 164 -1.98 -3.68 -20.29
C PHE A 164 -1.08 -4.55 -19.43
N ALA A 165 -0.04 -5.14 -20.05
CA ALA A 165 1.05 -5.81 -19.35
C ALA A 165 2.29 -4.90 -19.33
N TYR A 166 2.96 -4.84 -18.19
CA TYR A 166 4.16 -4.03 -18.02
C TYR A 166 5.04 -4.57 -16.89
N SER A 167 6.26 -4.09 -16.83
CA SER A 167 7.15 -4.32 -15.69
C SER A 167 7.57 -2.99 -15.07
N LEU A 168 7.91 -3.04 -13.77
CA LEU A 168 8.41 -1.90 -13.02
C LEU A 168 9.83 -2.16 -12.57
N VAL A 169 10.71 -1.18 -12.74
CA VAL A 169 12.10 -1.26 -12.29
C VAL A 169 12.58 0.06 -11.70
N HIS A 170 13.51 -0.02 -10.77
CA HIS A 170 14.20 1.17 -10.26
C HIS A 170 15.34 1.55 -11.19
N GLY A 171 15.35 2.80 -11.67
CA GLY A 171 16.31 3.31 -12.67
C GLY A 171 17.78 3.27 -12.27
N GLN A 172 18.11 3.16 -10.96
CA GLN A 172 19.48 3.12 -10.46
C GLN A 172 20.33 2.01 -11.11
N ASN A 173 19.73 0.87 -11.41
CA ASN A 173 20.39 -0.29 -12.00
C ASN A 173 20.11 -0.41 -13.50
N THR A 174 19.83 0.70 -14.17
CA THR A 174 19.51 0.76 -15.59
C THR A 174 20.39 1.79 -16.31
N PRO A 175 20.41 1.81 -17.65
CA PRO A 175 21.01 2.92 -18.41
C PRO A 175 20.42 4.29 -18.05
N PHE A 176 19.16 4.31 -17.61
CA PHE A 176 18.39 5.51 -17.27
C PHE A 176 18.61 6.02 -15.84
N ARG A 177 19.73 5.66 -15.22
CA ARG A 177 20.11 6.15 -13.91
C ARG A 177 20.24 7.68 -13.90
N LEU A 178 19.53 8.33 -12.98
CA LEU A 178 19.51 9.78 -12.83
C LEU A 178 20.50 10.31 -11.79
N GLN A 179 20.94 9.49 -10.85
CA GLN A 179 21.85 9.87 -9.76
C GLN A 179 23.13 9.01 -9.77
N PRO A 180 24.28 9.56 -9.39
CA PRO A 180 24.56 10.96 -9.07
C PRO A 180 24.44 11.91 -10.28
N PHE A 181 24.57 11.39 -11.50
CA PHE A 181 24.40 12.12 -12.75
C PHE A 181 23.71 11.24 -13.78
N ALA A 182 22.87 11.83 -14.61
CA ALA A 182 22.31 11.17 -15.79
C ALA A 182 23.43 10.81 -16.77
N ARG A 183 23.36 9.61 -17.36
CA ARG A 183 24.31 9.16 -18.39
C ARG A 183 23.96 9.78 -19.74
N LYS A 184 24.98 10.04 -20.57
CA LYS A 184 24.79 10.40 -21.97
C LYS A 184 24.73 9.12 -22.80
N LEU A 185 23.53 8.76 -23.23
CA LEU A 185 23.23 7.57 -24.01
C LEU A 185 23.31 7.89 -25.50
N THR A 186 23.83 6.98 -26.30
CA THR A 186 23.83 7.08 -27.78
C THR A 186 22.87 6.06 -28.38
N GLU A 187 22.70 4.93 -27.76
CA GLU A 187 21.78 3.86 -28.15
C GLU A 187 21.34 3.08 -26.91
N VAL A 188 20.10 2.61 -26.89
CA VAL A 188 19.62 1.67 -25.89
C VAL A 188 18.72 0.65 -26.57
N THR A 189 18.98 -0.62 -26.30
CA THR A 189 18.13 -1.74 -26.69
C THR A 189 17.70 -2.54 -25.44
N GLY A 190 16.60 -3.26 -25.52
CA GLY A 190 16.15 -4.02 -24.37
C GLY A 190 15.34 -5.26 -24.77
N GLN A 191 15.36 -6.25 -23.89
CA GLN A 191 14.52 -7.44 -23.97
C GLN A 191 14.17 -7.96 -22.58
N ILE A 192 13.09 -8.70 -22.51
CA ILE A 192 12.72 -9.50 -21.36
C ILE A 192 12.95 -10.97 -21.68
N VAL A 193 13.61 -11.65 -20.78
CA VAL A 193 13.90 -13.09 -20.88
C VAL A 193 13.47 -13.80 -19.60
N SER A 194 13.04 -15.05 -19.74
CA SER A 194 12.79 -15.96 -18.63
C SER A 194 12.86 -17.39 -19.16
N PRO A 195 13.28 -18.37 -18.35
CA PRO A 195 13.19 -19.77 -18.71
C PRO A 195 11.76 -20.25 -19.04
N ARG A 196 10.75 -19.55 -18.50
CA ARG A 196 9.33 -19.85 -18.73
C ARG A 196 8.74 -19.10 -19.93
N LEU A 197 9.50 -18.22 -20.59
CA LEU A 197 9.13 -17.59 -21.86
C LEU A 197 9.70 -18.42 -23.02
N LYS A 198 8.86 -18.79 -23.96
CA LYS A 198 9.31 -19.51 -25.18
C LYS A 198 10.18 -18.64 -26.08
N VAL A 199 9.92 -17.33 -26.06
CA VAL A 199 10.63 -16.32 -26.86
C VAL A 199 10.83 -15.07 -26.02
N SER A 200 11.99 -14.42 -26.15
CA SER A 200 12.23 -13.12 -25.50
C SER A 200 11.26 -12.04 -26.01
N ILE A 201 10.83 -11.17 -25.10
CA ILE A 201 9.94 -10.05 -25.43
C ILE A 201 10.81 -8.81 -25.65
N PRO A 202 10.82 -8.20 -26.84
CA PRO A 202 11.58 -6.97 -27.07
C PRO A 202 10.96 -5.81 -26.30
N VAL A 203 11.79 -5.02 -25.64
CA VAL A 203 11.39 -3.77 -24.97
C VAL A 203 11.45 -2.64 -25.99
N LYS A 204 10.30 -2.11 -26.37
CA LYS A 204 10.18 -1.05 -27.37
C LYS A 204 10.32 0.35 -26.80
N GLU A 205 9.91 0.54 -25.55
CA GLU A 205 10.03 1.83 -24.85
C GLU A 205 10.11 1.64 -23.33
N VAL A 206 10.52 2.70 -22.66
CA VAL A 206 10.40 2.89 -21.23
C VAL A 206 9.74 4.25 -20.95
N ALA A 207 8.97 4.34 -19.88
CA ALA A 207 8.41 5.60 -19.42
C ALA A 207 8.84 5.87 -17.97
N PHE A 208 9.04 7.14 -17.65
CA PHE A 208 9.34 7.58 -16.29
C PHE A 208 8.05 7.87 -15.55
N MET A 209 7.97 7.42 -14.30
CA MET A 209 6.84 7.68 -13.44
C MET A 209 6.93 9.08 -12.82
N ASP A 210 5.91 9.50 -12.08
CA ASP A 210 5.91 10.75 -11.28
C ASP A 210 6.96 10.75 -10.14
N ASP A 211 7.52 9.61 -9.79
CA ASP A 211 8.88 9.51 -9.25
C ASP A 211 9.81 9.04 -10.38
N PRO A 212 10.65 9.90 -10.94
CA PRO A 212 11.42 9.57 -12.13
C PRO A 212 12.51 8.52 -11.89
N ARG A 213 12.73 8.07 -10.67
CA ARG A 213 13.57 6.89 -10.37
C ARG A 213 12.90 5.59 -10.75
N ILE A 214 11.58 5.58 -10.91
CA ILE A 214 10.81 4.40 -11.25
C ILE A 214 10.46 4.44 -12.74
N LEU A 215 10.79 3.36 -13.42
CA LEU A 215 10.52 3.15 -14.82
C LEU A 215 9.41 2.10 -14.96
N ILE A 216 8.46 2.39 -15.82
CA ILE A 216 7.51 1.42 -16.35
C ILE A 216 7.98 0.96 -17.73
N VAL A 217 7.96 -0.33 -17.95
CA VAL A 217 8.33 -0.99 -19.22
C VAL A 217 7.09 -1.63 -19.81
N PRO A 218 6.38 -0.97 -20.74
CA PRO A 218 5.23 -1.54 -21.42
C PRO A 218 5.64 -2.74 -22.28
N LEU A 219 4.88 -3.84 -22.22
CA LEU A 219 5.23 -5.07 -22.93
C LEU A 219 4.51 -5.23 -24.27
N TYR A 220 3.47 -4.45 -24.53
CA TYR A 220 2.68 -4.51 -25.77
C TYR A 220 2.21 -5.92 -26.13
N ILE A 221 1.95 -6.73 -25.10
CA ILE A 221 1.40 -8.08 -25.24
C ILE A 221 0.07 -8.16 -24.48
N ASN A 222 -0.86 -8.89 -25.01
CA ASN A 222 -2.13 -9.11 -24.33
C ASN A 222 -1.89 -10.05 -23.13
N PRO A 223 -2.30 -9.69 -21.90
CA PRO A 223 -2.13 -10.54 -20.72
C PRO A 223 -2.68 -11.96 -20.89
N ALA A 224 -3.86 -12.11 -21.50
CA ALA A 224 -4.46 -13.42 -21.73
C ALA A 224 -3.69 -14.27 -22.78
N GLU A 225 -2.98 -13.62 -23.68
CA GLU A 225 -2.09 -14.29 -24.64
C GLU A 225 -0.79 -14.68 -23.96
N LEU A 226 -0.26 -13.83 -23.11
CA LEU A 226 0.92 -14.14 -22.32
C LEU A 226 0.72 -15.37 -21.44
N GLU A 227 -0.39 -15.45 -20.71
CA GLU A 227 -0.73 -16.63 -19.88
C GLU A 227 -0.88 -17.92 -20.68
N LYS A 228 -1.35 -17.84 -21.94
CA LYS A 228 -1.49 -19.01 -22.84
C LYS A 228 -0.15 -19.45 -23.46
N THR A 229 0.73 -18.49 -23.70
CA THR A 229 1.99 -18.73 -24.43
C THR A 229 3.21 -18.93 -23.53
N SER A 230 3.09 -18.61 -22.26
CA SER A 230 4.12 -18.77 -21.24
C SER A 230 3.57 -19.48 -20.00
N GLU A 231 4.47 -19.98 -19.16
CA GLU A 231 4.13 -20.54 -17.84
C GLU A 231 4.31 -19.48 -16.74
N ILE A 232 4.32 -18.19 -17.09
CA ILE A 232 4.52 -17.08 -16.16
C ILE A 232 3.16 -16.62 -15.63
N GLU A 233 3.03 -16.63 -14.32
CA GLU A 233 1.90 -16.01 -13.63
C GLU A 233 2.15 -14.49 -13.51
N VAL A 234 1.15 -13.69 -13.90
CA VAL A 234 1.21 -12.24 -13.81
C VAL A 234 0.78 -11.74 -12.43
N PHE A 235 1.19 -10.54 -12.09
CA PHE A 235 0.86 -9.90 -10.82
C PHE A 235 -0.08 -8.71 -11.04
N ASN A 236 -0.91 -8.44 -10.04
CA ASN A 236 -1.82 -7.30 -10.03
C ASN A 236 -1.45 -6.33 -8.89
N ALA A 237 -1.89 -5.08 -9.02
CA ALA A 237 -1.91 -4.16 -7.90
C ALA A 237 -3.16 -4.45 -7.03
N PRO A 238 -3.09 -4.32 -5.70
CA PRO A 238 -4.24 -4.55 -4.84
C PRO A 238 -5.30 -3.45 -5.00
N GLU A 239 -6.57 -3.84 -5.05
CA GLU A 239 -7.68 -2.89 -5.01
C GLU A 239 -7.70 -2.09 -3.72
N ASN A 240 -7.47 -2.76 -2.60
CA ASN A 240 -7.33 -2.14 -1.29
C ASN A 240 -5.93 -2.39 -0.72
N PRO A 241 -4.97 -1.48 -0.97
CA PRO A 241 -3.58 -1.67 -0.58
C PRO A 241 -3.33 -1.69 0.93
N TYR A 242 -4.25 -1.12 1.70
CA TYR A 242 -4.15 -1.02 3.17
C TYR A 242 -5.08 -1.99 3.90
N LEU A 243 -5.50 -3.06 3.22
CA LEU A 243 -6.32 -4.12 3.82
C LEU A 243 -5.57 -4.82 4.96
N PHE A 244 -4.27 -4.98 4.82
CA PHE A 244 -3.37 -5.56 5.81
C PHE A 244 -2.40 -4.50 6.31
N SER A 245 -1.96 -4.61 7.56
CA SER A 245 -0.94 -3.73 8.15
C SER A 245 0.49 -4.13 7.79
N GLU A 246 0.66 -5.33 7.25
CA GLU A 246 1.96 -5.91 6.95
C GLU A 246 2.10 -6.24 5.47
N ALA A 247 3.32 -6.18 5.00
CA ALA A 247 3.74 -6.48 3.64
C ALA A 247 4.96 -7.41 3.63
N VAL A 248 5.24 -8.00 2.48
CA VAL A 248 6.44 -8.79 2.24
C VAL A 248 7.35 -8.03 1.30
N VAL A 249 8.58 -7.76 1.73
CA VAL A 249 9.60 -7.16 0.86
C VAL A 249 10.50 -8.25 0.33
N VAL A 250 10.74 -8.24 -0.97
CA VAL A 250 11.61 -9.18 -1.67
C VAL A 250 12.74 -8.42 -2.33
N ASN A 251 13.97 -8.78 -2.00
CA ASN A 251 15.17 -8.28 -2.66
C ASN A 251 15.42 -9.09 -3.94
N SER A 252 15.21 -8.43 -5.07
CA SER A 252 15.34 -9.06 -6.39
C SER A 252 16.76 -9.54 -6.72
N LYS A 253 17.79 -8.96 -6.09
CA LYS A 253 19.19 -9.30 -6.35
C LYS A 253 19.68 -10.50 -5.56
N THR A 254 19.28 -10.60 -4.29
CA THR A 254 19.79 -11.61 -3.35
C THR A 254 18.81 -12.74 -3.12
N GLY A 255 17.54 -12.59 -3.53
CA GLY A 255 16.49 -13.54 -3.20
C GLY A 255 16.12 -13.56 -1.70
N ARG A 256 16.58 -12.59 -0.92
CA ARG A 256 16.17 -12.45 0.47
C ARG A 256 14.80 -11.78 0.54
N PHE A 257 14.02 -12.16 1.53
CA PHE A 257 12.69 -11.60 1.73
C PHE A 257 12.39 -11.53 3.22
N GLY A 258 11.47 -10.64 3.57
CA GLY A 258 11.07 -10.44 4.96
C GLY A 258 9.73 -9.74 5.04
N GLN A 259 9.09 -9.91 6.20
CA GLN A 259 7.82 -9.25 6.51
C GLN A 259 8.07 -7.93 7.25
N THR A 260 7.24 -6.95 6.98
CA THR A 260 7.34 -5.62 7.55
C THR A 260 5.97 -5.00 7.72
N ASP A 261 5.84 -4.17 8.75
CA ASP A 261 4.71 -3.24 8.81
C ASP A 261 4.91 -2.13 7.79
N PHE A 262 3.82 -1.61 7.27
CA PHE A 262 3.85 -0.47 6.39
C PHE A 262 2.67 0.47 6.63
N ILE A 263 2.87 1.73 6.33
CA ILE A 263 1.85 2.77 6.41
C ILE A 263 1.92 3.67 5.17
N ARG A 264 0.79 4.26 4.80
CA ARG A 264 0.76 5.33 3.82
C ARG A 264 1.51 6.55 4.35
N ASP A 265 2.35 7.19 3.52
CA ASP A 265 2.92 8.47 3.91
C ASP A 265 1.82 9.54 3.89
N GLU A 266 1.69 10.28 5.00
CA GLU A 266 0.61 11.28 5.19
C GLU A 266 0.80 12.52 4.29
N ARG A 267 2.04 12.84 3.93
CA ARG A 267 2.38 14.05 3.16
C ARG A 267 2.40 13.81 1.67
N ASP A 268 2.70 12.58 1.25
CA ASP A 268 2.79 12.23 -0.16
C ASP A 268 2.26 10.81 -0.40
N SER A 269 1.03 10.75 -0.89
CA SER A 269 0.32 9.48 -1.13
C SER A 269 0.94 8.58 -2.20
N ARG A 270 1.96 9.08 -2.92
CA ARG A 270 2.74 8.27 -3.86
C ARG A 270 3.61 7.23 -3.15
N TYR A 271 3.85 7.40 -1.85
CA TYR A 271 4.76 6.56 -1.10
C TYR A 271 4.08 5.83 0.05
N ILE A 272 4.59 4.65 0.29
CA ILE A 272 4.35 3.90 1.52
C ILE A 272 5.66 3.84 2.31
N LYS A 273 5.57 4.07 3.62
CA LYS A 273 6.70 3.93 4.52
C LYS A 273 6.74 2.49 5.02
N VAL A 274 7.91 1.88 4.97
CA VAL A 274 8.19 0.52 5.40
C VAL A 274 8.91 0.56 6.75
N SER A 275 8.50 -0.28 7.70
CA SER A 275 9.13 -0.36 9.01
C SER A 275 10.30 -1.35 8.98
N HIS A 276 11.41 -1.04 9.72
CA HIS A 276 12.57 -1.92 9.80
C HIS A 276 12.50 -2.93 10.97
N THR A 277 11.45 -2.89 11.78
CA THR A 277 11.41 -3.59 13.08
C THR A 277 11.33 -5.11 12.96
N ASN A 278 10.83 -5.66 11.87
CA ASN A 278 10.50 -7.08 11.75
C ASN A 278 11.38 -7.91 10.79
N PHE A 279 12.39 -7.29 10.16
CA PHE A 279 13.24 -8.00 9.18
C PHE A 279 14.22 -9.03 9.76
N SER A 280 14.37 -9.09 11.08
CA SER A 280 15.44 -9.87 11.72
C SER A 280 15.17 -11.36 11.93
N PHE A 281 13.93 -11.85 11.69
CA PHE A 281 13.52 -13.14 12.26
C PHE A 281 13.61 -14.37 11.35
N ILE A 282 13.57 -14.24 10.02
CA ILE A 282 13.40 -15.42 9.16
C ILE A 282 14.63 -15.71 8.28
N THR A 283 15.32 -14.69 7.78
CA THR A 283 16.42 -14.85 6.80
C THR A 283 17.72 -14.14 7.17
N GLY A 284 17.90 -13.75 8.46
CA GLY A 284 18.98 -12.90 8.91
C GLY A 284 18.68 -11.42 8.69
N LYS A 285 19.62 -10.52 9.07
CA LYS A 285 19.45 -9.09 8.83
C LYS A 285 19.25 -8.83 7.33
N PHE A 286 18.05 -8.38 6.99
CA PHE A 286 17.68 -7.98 5.65
C PHE A 286 17.26 -6.50 5.70
N ASP A 287 18.01 -5.67 5.01
CA ASP A 287 17.67 -4.26 4.87
C ASP A 287 17.07 -4.05 3.48
N PRO A 288 15.84 -3.53 3.37
CA PRO A 288 15.26 -3.16 2.09
C PRO A 288 16.14 -2.17 1.34
N GLY A 289 16.18 -2.31 0.04
CA GLY A 289 17.00 -1.47 -0.82
C GLY A 289 16.27 -1.00 -2.06
N LYS A 290 16.89 -0.08 -2.77
CA LYS A 290 16.37 0.47 -4.04
C LYS A 290 16.07 -0.62 -5.04
N GLY A 291 14.82 -0.70 -5.48
CA GLY A 291 14.34 -1.65 -6.47
C GLY A 291 13.79 -2.95 -5.90
N ASP A 292 13.79 -3.11 -4.57
CA ASP A 292 13.13 -4.25 -3.94
C ASP A 292 11.61 -4.13 -4.10
N LEU A 293 10.95 -5.26 -4.28
CA LEU A 293 9.51 -5.33 -4.50
C LEU A 293 8.77 -5.53 -3.19
N VAL A 294 7.65 -4.83 -3.01
CA VAL A 294 6.81 -4.89 -1.83
C VAL A 294 5.48 -5.51 -2.20
N PHE A 295 5.14 -6.64 -1.58
CA PHE A 295 3.92 -7.39 -1.84
C PHE A 295 2.95 -7.31 -0.67
N SER A 296 1.64 -7.31 -0.97
CA SER A 296 0.58 -7.51 0.01
C SER A 296 0.61 -8.95 0.55
N GLN A 297 -0.10 -9.21 1.65
CA GLN A 297 -0.27 -10.58 2.15
C GLN A 297 -1.08 -11.50 1.21
N LYS A 298 -1.65 -10.97 0.14
CA LYS A 298 -2.24 -11.75 -0.96
C LYS A 298 -1.24 -12.06 -2.08
N GLY A 299 -0.04 -11.52 -2.02
CA GLY A 299 0.97 -11.63 -3.08
C GLY A 299 0.72 -10.71 -4.26
N GLU A 300 -0.02 -9.61 -4.07
CA GLU A 300 -0.19 -8.54 -5.04
C GLU A 300 0.92 -7.51 -4.88
N LEU A 301 1.37 -6.83 -5.92
CA LEU A 301 2.43 -5.84 -5.81
C LEU A 301 1.87 -4.53 -5.23
N LEU A 302 2.35 -4.15 -4.04
CA LEU A 302 2.05 -2.86 -3.39
C LEU A 302 2.94 -1.74 -3.90
N GLY A 303 4.22 -2.03 -4.17
CA GLY A 303 5.18 -1.00 -4.51
C GLY A 303 6.57 -1.52 -4.84
N ILE A 304 7.44 -0.56 -5.19
CA ILE A 304 8.87 -0.77 -5.42
C ILE A 304 9.67 0.21 -4.56
N MET A 305 10.67 -0.28 -3.83
CA MET A 305 11.47 0.54 -2.93
C MET A 305 12.26 1.60 -3.69
N VAL A 306 12.15 2.85 -3.27
CA VAL A 306 12.90 4.00 -3.81
C VAL A 306 14.14 4.32 -2.99
N ASN A 307 14.12 3.95 -1.71
CA ASN A 307 15.25 3.96 -0.78
C ASN A 307 15.01 2.88 0.27
N ASN A 308 15.72 2.91 1.40
CA ASN A 308 15.58 1.87 2.42
C ASN A 308 14.26 1.95 3.21
N ASP A 309 13.64 3.14 3.29
CA ASP A 309 12.48 3.40 4.16
C ASP A 309 11.17 3.53 3.39
N TYR A 310 11.21 3.85 2.10
CA TYR A 310 10.03 4.18 1.31
C TYR A 310 9.94 3.38 0.03
N ALA A 311 8.72 2.94 -0.29
CA ALA A 311 8.39 2.37 -1.59
C ALA A 311 7.43 3.29 -2.36
N PHE A 312 7.63 3.37 -3.66
CA PHE A 312 6.70 3.97 -4.58
C PHE A 312 5.50 3.05 -4.76
N HIS A 313 4.31 3.56 -4.47
CA HIS A 313 3.08 2.80 -4.49
C HIS A 313 2.54 2.58 -5.90
N VAL A 314 2.25 1.35 -6.28
CA VAL A 314 1.81 0.96 -7.63
C VAL A 314 0.29 1.02 -7.78
N LYS A 315 -0.29 2.20 -7.68
CA LYS A 315 -1.73 2.39 -7.92
C LYS A 315 -1.94 3.36 -9.09
N ASN A 316 -2.86 3.02 -10.01
CA ASN A 316 -3.21 3.86 -11.17
C ASN A 316 -1.98 4.28 -12.00
N LEU A 317 -1.12 3.32 -12.33
CA LEU A 317 0.19 3.59 -12.95
C LEU A 317 0.08 4.33 -14.28
N GLY A 318 -0.92 4.01 -15.10
CA GLY A 318 -1.10 4.67 -16.40
C GLY A 318 -1.26 6.19 -16.32
N SER A 319 -1.92 6.69 -15.27
CA SER A 319 -2.12 8.13 -15.02
C SER A 319 -0.91 8.80 -14.34
N ARG A 320 0.07 8.03 -13.90
CA ARG A 320 1.23 8.48 -13.11
C ARG A 320 2.53 8.54 -13.91
N ILE A 321 2.46 8.36 -15.22
CA ILE A 321 3.60 8.59 -16.10
C ILE A 321 3.90 10.08 -16.11
N HIS A 322 5.13 10.46 -15.75
CA HIS A 322 5.56 11.84 -15.61
C HIS A 322 5.42 12.61 -16.93
N ASN A 323 4.43 13.50 -17.04
CA ASN A 323 4.17 14.34 -18.23
C ASN A 323 4.28 13.59 -19.57
N GLY A 324 3.94 12.29 -19.61
CA GLY A 324 4.14 11.46 -20.79
C GLY A 324 5.59 11.18 -21.15
N SER A 325 6.53 11.36 -20.22
CA SER A 325 7.98 11.17 -20.43
C SER A 325 8.29 9.73 -20.81
N ARG A 326 8.50 9.50 -22.11
CA ARG A 326 8.81 8.20 -22.70
C ARG A 326 10.04 8.24 -23.55
N THR A 327 10.74 7.13 -23.62
CA THR A 327 11.91 6.94 -24.49
C THR A 327 11.75 5.66 -25.27
N VAL A 328 11.74 5.76 -26.59
CA VAL A 328 11.72 4.61 -27.50
C VAL A 328 13.10 3.97 -27.51
N LEU A 329 13.16 2.65 -27.58
CA LEU A 329 14.38 1.85 -27.60
C LEU A 329 14.61 1.23 -28.98
N GLY A 330 15.80 0.65 -29.19
CA GLY A 330 16.18 0.02 -30.43
C GLY A 330 16.59 1.03 -31.50
N GLU A 331 16.31 0.71 -32.76
CA GLU A 331 16.71 1.53 -33.92
C GLU A 331 16.12 2.94 -33.90
N SER A 332 14.97 3.10 -33.23
CA SER A 332 14.29 4.39 -33.09
C SER A 332 14.72 5.18 -31.86
N PHE A 333 15.80 4.78 -31.19
CA PHE A 333 16.29 5.51 -30.02
C PHE A 333 16.79 6.90 -30.38
N ASP A 334 16.18 7.92 -29.75
CA ASP A 334 16.52 9.33 -29.96
C ASP A 334 17.33 9.89 -28.79
N SER A 335 18.64 9.88 -28.94
CA SER A 335 19.57 10.42 -27.93
C SER A 335 19.44 11.95 -27.75
N VAL A 336 18.99 12.67 -28.76
CA VAL A 336 18.83 14.13 -28.72
C VAL A 336 17.63 14.52 -27.85
N LYS A 337 16.59 13.71 -27.82
CA LYS A 337 15.43 13.90 -26.94
C LYS A 337 15.67 13.28 -25.55
N THR A 338 16.23 12.07 -25.49
CA THR A 338 16.36 11.32 -24.24
C THR A 338 17.35 11.96 -23.28
N ASN A 339 18.52 12.40 -23.73
CA ASN A 339 19.53 12.94 -22.82
C ASN A 339 19.10 14.24 -22.12
N PRO A 340 18.49 15.24 -22.80
CA PRO A 340 17.93 16.40 -22.12
C PRO A 340 16.79 16.05 -21.16
N LEU A 341 15.90 15.11 -21.52
CA LEU A 341 14.85 14.61 -20.64
C LEU A 341 15.46 14.05 -19.34
N MET A 342 16.43 13.14 -19.43
CA MET A 342 17.11 12.56 -18.26
C MET A 342 17.79 13.64 -17.41
N ALA A 343 18.40 14.64 -18.04
CA ALA A 343 19.02 15.75 -17.33
C ALA A 343 17.97 16.60 -16.55
N SER A 344 16.80 16.83 -17.15
CA SER A 344 15.66 17.50 -16.47
C SER A 344 15.17 16.70 -15.29
N LEU A 345 14.86 15.41 -15.49
CA LEU A 345 14.38 14.51 -14.44
C LEU A 345 15.41 14.36 -13.30
N SER A 346 16.70 14.37 -13.63
CA SER A 346 17.76 14.37 -12.62
C SER A 346 17.74 15.62 -11.74
N LYS A 347 17.43 16.81 -12.31
CA LYS A 347 17.25 18.04 -11.51
C LYS A 347 16.01 17.98 -10.65
N GLU A 348 14.92 17.45 -11.16
CA GLU A 348 13.67 17.31 -10.41
C GLU A 348 13.82 16.43 -9.17
N LEU A 349 14.66 15.39 -9.23
CA LEU A 349 14.97 14.57 -8.06
C LEU A 349 15.55 15.37 -6.89
N PHE A 350 16.29 16.43 -7.14
CA PHE A 350 16.79 17.31 -6.09
C PHE A 350 15.69 18.14 -5.43
N GLY A 351 14.55 18.30 -6.09
CA GLY A 351 13.35 18.94 -5.55
C GLY A 351 12.54 18.05 -4.62
N LEU A 352 12.72 16.72 -4.67
CA LEU A 352 12.02 15.81 -3.76
C LEU A 352 12.45 16.04 -2.30
N SER A 353 11.52 15.78 -1.38
CA SER A 353 11.82 15.80 0.06
C SER A 353 13.01 14.86 0.37
N LYS A 354 13.91 15.30 1.27
CA LYS A 354 15.11 14.53 1.67
C LYS A 354 14.79 13.10 2.11
N LYS A 355 13.63 12.89 2.75
CA LYS A 355 13.21 11.56 3.22
C LYS A 355 12.94 10.57 2.08
N PHE A 356 12.61 11.05 0.89
CA PHE A 356 12.36 10.18 -0.26
C PHE A 356 13.58 9.98 -1.16
N ARG A 357 14.62 10.79 -0.99
CA ARG A 357 15.86 10.74 -1.82
C ARG A 357 16.81 9.59 -1.51
#